data_d2587bab32120995b0bbf25d76047242
#
_entry.id   d2587bab32120995b0bbf25d76047242
#
_cell.length_a   1.000
_cell.length_b   1.000
_cell.length_c   1.000
_cell.angle_alpha   90.00
_cell.angle_beta   90.00
_cell.angle_gamma   90.00
#
_symmetry.space_group_name_H-M   'P 1'
#
loop_
_entity.id
_entity.type
_entity.pdbx_description
1 polymer ?
#
loop_
_entity_poly.entity_id
_entity_poly.type
_entity_poly.pdbx_seq_one_letter_code
_entity_poly.pdbx_strand_id
1 'polypeptide(L)'
;RSSAASDVYKRQALFYSNFNFEGTILHIFEGGMISVLTDSYNMGILIFLVILGTMVCLMNRAGGSAAFGRWAGKRIKSRVGAELSTIILGVLIFIDDYFNCLTVGSVMRPVTDKHNVSRAKLAYLIDATAAPVCIIAPISSWAAAVSGFVEGEDGITLFVHAIPYNFYALLTIFMMVAMVLMKVEFGTMGVHETNALKGDIYTTPARPYANAAEDEKSNPRGKVIDLLIPIVSLVICCVIGMIYTGGFFSGTDFVTAFSQSLSLIHISEPTRP
;
A
#
# COMPACT_ATOMS: atom_id res chain seq x y z
N ARG A 1 13.20 -15.24 0.79
CA ARG A 1 12.54 -14.99 2.10
C ARG A 1 11.21 -15.76 2.22
N SER A 2 10.42 -15.91 1.17
CA SER A 2 9.17 -16.70 1.18
C SER A 2 9.40 -18.20 1.47
N SER A 3 10.51 -18.78 1.00
CA SER A 3 10.87 -20.17 1.27
C SER A 3 11.12 -20.42 2.76
N ALA A 4 11.80 -19.50 3.46
CA ALA A 4 12.08 -19.65 4.89
C ALA A 4 10.80 -19.63 5.74
N ALA A 5 9.84 -18.75 5.43
CA ALA A 5 8.54 -18.70 6.11
C ALA A 5 7.75 -20.00 5.87
N SER A 6 7.73 -20.50 4.62
CA SER A 6 7.10 -21.79 4.28
C SER A 6 7.74 -22.96 5.03
N ASP A 7 9.07 -22.96 5.17
CA ASP A 7 9.76 -24.04 5.90
C ASP A 7 9.51 -23.98 7.42
N VAL A 8 9.41 -22.77 7.98
CA VAL A 8 8.99 -22.59 9.38
C VAL A 8 7.58 -23.12 9.60
N TYR A 9 6.63 -22.77 8.72
CA TYR A 9 5.26 -23.25 8.82
C TYR A 9 5.14 -24.78 8.71
N LYS A 10 5.85 -25.40 7.78
CA LYS A 10 5.91 -26.87 7.65
C LYS A 10 6.44 -27.55 8.92
N ARG A 11 7.51 -26.96 9.51
CA ARG A 11 8.06 -27.47 10.78
C ARG A 11 7.05 -27.32 11.92
N GLN A 12 6.38 -26.16 12.02
CA GLN A 12 5.32 -25.97 13.04
C GLN A 12 4.19 -26.99 12.88
N ALA A 13 3.73 -27.22 11.66
CA ALA A 13 2.70 -28.22 11.37
C ALA A 13 3.14 -29.64 11.79
N LEU A 14 4.41 -29.99 11.57
CA LEU A 14 4.99 -31.26 11.96
C LEU A 14 4.99 -31.43 13.50
N PHE A 15 5.42 -30.40 14.23
CA PHE A 15 5.37 -30.41 15.70
C PHE A 15 3.94 -30.46 16.23
N TYR A 16 3.04 -29.67 15.67
CA TYR A 16 1.63 -29.64 16.06
C TYR A 16 0.95 -31.00 15.88
N SER A 17 1.29 -31.72 14.83
CA SER A 17 0.76 -33.05 14.50
C SER A 17 1.51 -34.17 15.19
N ASN A 18 2.35 -33.93 16.21
CA ASN A 18 3.16 -34.93 16.92
C ASN A 18 3.97 -35.83 15.96
N PHE A 19 4.57 -35.25 14.90
CA PHE A 19 5.32 -35.96 13.87
C PHE A 19 4.52 -37.02 13.08
N ASN A 20 3.18 -36.94 13.10
CA ASN A 20 2.33 -37.77 12.26
C ASN A 20 2.28 -37.17 10.85
N PHE A 21 2.67 -37.95 9.84
CA PHE A 21 2.75 -37.48 8.44
C PHE A 21 1.36 -37.10 7.89
N GLU A 22 0.35 -37.94 8.09
CA GLU A 22 -1.01 -37.66 7.64
C GLU A 22 -1.59 -36.44 8.35
N GLY A 23 -1.45 -36.33 9.67
CA GLY A 23 -1.85 -35.16 10.44
C GLY A 23 -1.14 -33.89 10.02
N THR A 24 0.13 -33.96 9.65
CA THR A 24 0.90 -32.81 9.15
C THR A 24 0.36 -32.31 7.80
N ILE A 25 0.08 -33.24 6.87
CA ILE A 25 -0.49 -32.89 5.57
C ILE A 25 -1.90 -32.28 5.75
N LEU A 26 -2.76 -32.88 6.52
CA LEU A 26 -4.11 -32.37 6.80
C LEU A 26 -4.03 -30.98 7.45
N HIS A 27 -3.12 -30.79 8.41
CA HIS A 27 -2.95 -29.48 9.05
C HIS A 27 -2.47 -28.41 8.07
N ILE A 28 -1.57 -28.74 7.13
CA ILE A 28 -1.08 -27.77 6.12
C ILE A 28 -2.19 -27.43 5.12
N PHE A 29 -2.87 -28.42 4.58
CA PHE A 29 -3.83 -28.20 3.49
C PHE A 29 -5.22 -27.82 4.02
N GLU A 30 -5.79 -28.59 4.90
CA GLU A 30 -7.16 -28.41 5.37
C GLU A 30 -7.24 -27.33 6.46
N GLY A 31 -6.43 -27.44 7.51
CA GLY A 31 -6.35 -26.47 8.60
C GLY A 31 -5.65 -25.18 8.24
N GLY A 32 -4.76 -25.18 7.23
CA GLY A 32 -4.03 -24.01 6.78
C GLY A 32 -4.63 -23.40 5.51
N MET A 33 -4.34 -24.00 4.35
CA MET A 33 -4.69 -23.37 3.05
C MET A 33 -6.20 -23.25 2.84
N ILE A 34 -6.94 -24.33 3.04
CA ILE A 34 -8.39 -24.34 2.77
C ILE A 34 -9.11 -23.46 3.78
N SER A 35 -8.81 -23.58 5.07
CA SER A 35 -9.43 -22.77 6.11
C SER A 35 -9.22 -21.27 5.88
N VAL A 36 -7.99 -20.86 5.47
CA VAL A 36 -7.69 -19.47 5.14
C VAL A 36 -8.44 -19.00 3.89
N LEU A 37 -8.55 -19.82 2.85
CA LEU A 37 -9.27 -19.49 1.62
C LEU A 37 -10.81 -19.49 1.78
N THR A 38 -11.34 -20.26 2.72
CA THR A 38 -12.78 -20.28 3.02
C THR A 38 -13.20 -19.22 4.04
N ASP A 39 -12.25 -18.63 4.72
CA ASP A 39 -12.50 -17.51 5.62
C ASP A 39 -12.92 -16.26 4.84
N SER A 40 -14.08 -15.70 5.19
CA SER A 40 -14.67 -14.55 4.48
C SER A 40 -13.79 -13.32 4.49
N TYR A 41 -13.03 -13.11 5.57
CA TYR A 41 -12.11 -11.99 5.71
C TYR A 41 -10.92 -12.10 4.74
N ASN A 42 -10.23 -13.24 4.75
CA ASN A 42 -9.10 -13.49 3.86
C ASN A 42 -9.53 -13.45 2.38
N MET A 43 -10.70 -14.03 2.09
CA MET A 43 -11.28 -13.98 0.74
C MET A 43 -11.62 -12.54 0.33
N GLY A 44 -12.15 -11.74 1.24
CA GLY A 44 -12.39 -10.31 1.04
C GLY A 44 -11.12 -9.54 0.64
N ILE A 45 -10.01 -9.80 1.34
CA ILE A 45 -8.70 -9.19 1.00
C ILE A 45 -8.24 -9.62 -0.39
N LEU A 46 -8.33 -10.90 -0.74
CA LEU A 46 -7.92 -11.39 -2.05
C LEU A 46 -8.75 -10.76 -3.18
N ILE A 47 -10.07 -10.68 -3.01
CA ILE A 47 -10.96 -10.03 -3.97
C ILE A 47 -10.61 -8.54 -4.10
N PHE A 48 -10.41 -7.86 -2.97
CA PHE A 48 -10.00 -6.44 -2.95
C PHE A 48 -8.71 -6.22 -3.74
N LEU A 49 -7.67 -7.04 -3.51
CA LEU A 49 -6.40 -6.93 -4.23
C LEU A 49 -6.55 -7.16 -5.75
N VAL A 50 -7.39 -8.11 -6.15
CA VAL A 50 -7.67 -8.36 -7.58
C VAL A 50 -8.40 -7.18 -8.21
N ILE A 51 -9.43 -6.64 -7.55
CA ILE A 51 -10.17 -5.46 -8.02
C ILE A 51 -9.24 -4.25 -8.12
N LEU A 52 -8.43 -4.02 -7.09
CA LEU A 52 -7.47 -2.93 -7.03
C LEU A 52 -6.43 -3.02 -8.15
N GLY A 53 -5.83 -4.19 -8.32
CA GLY A 53 -4.87 -4.45 -9.42
C GLY A 53 -5.50 -4.25 -10.80
N THR A 54 -6.74 -4.71 -10.98
CA THR A 54 -7.51 -4.52 -12.21
C THR A 54 -7.76 -3.03 -12.48
N MET A 55 -8.15 -2.28 -11.45
CA MET A 55 -8.38 -0.84 -11.57
C MET A 55 -7.10 -0.09 -11.99
N VAL A 56 -5.95 -0.41 -11.36
CA VAL A 56 -4.64 0.18 -11.72
C VAL A 56 -4.28 -0.18 -13.16
N CYS A 57 -4.49 -1.42 -13.58
CA CYS A 57 -4.25 -1.85 -14.96
C CYS A 57 -5.13 -1.07 -15.96
N LEU A 58 -6.41 -0.87 -15.66
CA LEU A 58 -7.33 -0.09 -16.49
C LEU A 58 -6.92 1.39 -16.57
N MET A 59 -6.51 2.00 -15.46
CA MET A 59 -5.99 3.38 -15.44
C MET A 59 -4.75 3.54 -16.32
N ASN A 60 -3.83 2.57 -16.28
CA ASN A 60 -2.64 2.56 -17.12
C ASN A 60 -3.01 2.39 -18.59
N ARG A 61 -3.91 1.46 -18.92
CA ARG A 61 -4.42 1.25 -20.30
C ARG A 61 -5.17 2.46 -20.85
N ALA A 62 -5.95 3.14 -20.02
CA ALA A 62 -6.63 4.39 -20.36
C ALA A 62 -5.62 5.52 -20.67
N GLY A 63 -4.37 5.37 -20.22
CA GLY A 63 -3.30 6.33 -20.44
C GLY A 63 -3.25 7.45 -19.37
N GLY A 64 -3.98 7.28 -18.27
CA GLY A 64 -4.03 8.25 -17.18
C GLY A 64 -2.66 8.47 -16.54
N SER A 65 -1.95 7.40 -16.17
CA SER A 65 -0.60 7.47 -15.60
C SER A 65 0.41 8.12 -16.55
N ALA A 66 0.38 7.77 -17.84
CA ALA A 66 1.24 8.38 -18.84
C ALA A 66 0.92 9.88 -19.06
N ALA A 67 -0.36 10.25 -19.02
CA ALA A 67 -0.79 11.64 -19.11
C ALA A 67 -0.32 12.46 -17.91
N PHE A 68 -0.42 11.89 -16.69
CA PHE A 68 0.11 12.51 -15.48
C PHE A 68 1.63 12.65 -15.56
N GLY A 69 2.34 11.63 -16.04
CA GLY A 69 3.78 11.68 -16.24
C GLY A 69 4.19 12.82 -17.21
N ARG A 70 3.44 13.00 -18.31
CA ARG A 70 3.66 14.13 -19.24
C ARG A 70 3.38 15.49 -18.59
N TRP A 71 2.31 15.60 -17.81
CA TRP A 71 1.96 16.83 -17.10
C TRP A 71 2.98 17.15 -16.00
N ALA A 72 3.31 16.18 -15.16
CA ALA A 72 4.31 16.33 -14.09
C ALA A 72 5.70 16.62 -14.65
N GLY A 73 6.09 15.96 -15.75
CA GLY A 73 7.37 16.18 -16.40
C GLY A 73 7.56 17.58 -17.03
N LYS A 74 6.48 18.37 -17.21
CA LYS A 74 6.55 19.78 -17.58
C LYS A 74 6.75 20.70 -16.37
N ARG A 75 6.30 20.28 -15.19
CA ARG A 75 6.35 21.04 -13.94
C ARG A 75 7.57 20.68 -13.09
N ILE A 76 7.90 19.41 -13.02
CA ILE A 76 9.03 18.89 -12.28
C ILE A 76 10.28 19.00 -13.15
N LYS A 77 11.27 19.76 -12.69
CA LYS A 77 12.49 20.05 -13.47
C LYS A 77 13.75 19.46 -12.83
N SER A 78 13.64 18.84 -11.65
CA SER A 78 14.79 18.34 -10.92
C SER A 78 14.49 16.94 -10.34
N ARG A 79 15.55 16.20 -10.08
CA ARG A 79 15.52 14.90 -9.42
C ARG A 79 14.89 14.99 -8.03
N VAL A 80 15.35 15.93 -7.20
CA VAL A 80 14.78 16.21 -5.88
C VAL A 80 13.29 16.55 -5.98
N GLY A 81 12.90 17.31 -7.01
CA GLY A 81 11.50 17.60 -7.29
C GLY A 81 10.68 16.36 -7.61
N ALA A 82 11.23 15.38 -8.34
CA ALA A 82 10.56 14.11 -8.63
C ALA A 82 10.39 13.27 -7.35
N GLU A 83 11.44 13.17 -6.53
CA GLU A 83 11.40 12.45 -5.27
C GLU A 83 10.42 13.10 -4.27
N LEU A 84 10.47 14.42 -4.08
CA LEU A 84 9.52 15.14 -3.23
C LEU A 84 8.08 15.02 -3.72
N SER A 85 7.85 15.08 -5.03
CA SER A 85 6.51 14.88 -5.60
C SER A 85 6.00 13.46 -5.34
N THR A 86 6.88 12.46 -5.33
CA THR A 86 6.52 11.08 -4.96
C THR A 86 6.09 11.02 -3.50
N ILE A 87 6.85 11.64 -2.60
CA ILE A 87 6.52 11.73 -1.17
C ILE A 87 5.17 12.43 -0.96
N ILE A 88 4.99 13.59 -1.58
CA ILE A 88 3.74 14.37 -1.46
C ILE A 88 2.55 13.55 -1.95
N LEU A 89 2.68 12.87 -3.09
CA LEU A 89 1.60 12.03 -3.61
C LEU A 89 1.31 10.86 -2.66
N GLY A 90 2.35 10.23 -2.10
CA GLY A 90 2.20 9.17 -1.10
C GLY A 90 1.49 9.66 0.17
N VAL A 91 1.81 10.85 0.64
CA VAL A 91 1.12 11.47 1.79
C VAL A 91 -0.34 11.81 1.48
N LEU A 92 -0.65 12.21 0.25
CA LEU A 92 -2.02 12.53 -0.14
C LEU A 92 -2.93 11.30 -0.28
N ILE A 93 -2.34 10.13 -0.55
CA ILE A 93 -3.07 8.86 -0.68
C ILE A 93 -2.94 8.09 0.64
N PHE A 94 -3.57 8.56 1.71
CA PHE A 94 -3.41 8.05 3.07
C PHE A 94 -4.47 7.04 3.51
N ILE A 95 -5.44 6.72 2.67
CA ILE A 95 -6.62 5.92 3.06
C ILE A 95 -6.25 4.45 3.26
N ASP A 96 -5.42 3.91 2.35
CA ASP A 96 -4.99 2.52 2.38
C ASP A 96 -3.58 2.37 1.82
N ASP A 97 -2.74 1.58 2.46
CA ASP A 97 -1.33 1.42 2.13
C ASP A 97 -1.11 0.60 0.83
N TYR A 98 -1.91 -0.43 0.58
CA TYR A 98 -1.83 -1.18 -0.68
C TYR A 98 -2.21 -0.32 -1.87
N PHE A 99 -3.28 0.45 -1.73
CA PHE A 99 -3.71 1.40 -2.75
C PHE A 99 -2.67 2.49 -2.98
N ASN A 100 -2.07 3.01 -1.91
CA ASN A 100 -0.97 3.95 -1.98
C ASN A 100 0.19 3.37 -2.81
N CYS A 101 0.71 2.20 -2.44
CA CYS A 101 1.84 1.57 -3.12
C CYS A 101 1.59 1.40 -4.63
N LEU A 102 0.45 0.84 -5.00
CA LEU A 102 0.13 0.56 -6.39
C LEU A 102 -0.07 1.84 -7.20
N THR A 103 -0.78 2.81 -6.64
CA THR A 103 -1.11 4.06 -7.34
C THR A 103 0.10 4.96 -7.48
N VAL A 104 0.80 5.26 -6.38
CA VAL A 104 2.00 6.10 -6.41
C VAL A 104 3.07 5.47 -7.30
N GLY A 105 3.25 4.15 -7.20
CA GLY A 105 4.19 3.40 -8.04
C GLY A 105 3.91 3.55 -9.52
N SER A 106 2.67 3.33 -9.95
CA SER A 106 2.29 3.42 -11.36
C SER A 106 2.39 4.85 -11.91
N VAL A 107 2.00 5.83 -11.09
CA VAL A 107 1.93 7.25 -11.48
C VAL A 107 3.31 7.91 -11.51
N MET A 108 4.14 7.65 -10.51
CA MET A 108 5.43 8.32 -10.37
C MET A 108 6.57 7.65 -11.13
N ARG A 109 6.41 6.38 -11.50
CA ARG A 109 7.38 5.64 -12.31
C ARG A 109 7.87 6.40 -13.56
N PRO A 110 7.01 6.88 -14.48
CA PRO A 110 7.49 7.62 -15.66
C PRO A 110 8.14 8.96 -15.31
N VAL A 111 7.81 9.57 -14.18
CA VAL A 111 8.40 10.81 -13.72
C VAL A 111 9.80 10.57 -13.16
N THR A 112 9.95 9.60 -12.29
CA THR A 112 11.23 9.24 -11.66
C THR A 112 12.24 8.70 -12.67
N ASP A 113 11.80 7.88 -13.63
CA ASP A 113 12.64 7.38 -14.72
C ASP A 113 13.23 8.52 -15.55
N LYS A 114 12.41 9.50 -15.90
CA LYS A 114 12.85 10.67 -16.66
C LYS A 114 13.92 11.50 -15.93
N HIS A 115 13.93 11.45 -14.60
CA HIS A 115 14.87 12.20 -13.77
C HIS A 115 16.01 11.35 -13.22
N ASN A 116 16.23 10.15 -13.77
CA ASN A 116 17.28 9.21 -13.38
C ASN A 116 17.28 8.89 -11.87
N VAL A 117 16.10 8.71 -11.28
CA VAL A 117 15.93 8.15 -9.95
C VAL A 117 15.89 6.64 -10.08
N SER A 118 16.65 5.92 -9.25
CA SER A 118 16.69 4.47 -9.34
C SER A 118 15.34 3.84 -8.97
N ARG A 119 15.05 2.67 -9.53
CA ARG A 119 13.86 1.87 -9.18
C ARG A 119 13.86 1.46 -7.70
N ALA A 120 15.04 1.22 -7.15
CA ALA A 120 15.20 0.93 -5.72
C ALA A 120 14.80 2.13 -4.86
N LYS A 121 15.20 3.34 -5.25
CA LYS A 121 14.83 4.57 -4.54
C LYS A 121 13.32 4.84 -4.65
N LEU A 122 12.74 4.68 -5.83
CA LEU A 122 11.29 4.80 -6.00
C LEU A 122 10.55 3.81 -5.10
N ALA A 123 10.96 2.54 -5.08
CA ALA A 123 10.34 1.52 -4.23
C ALA A 123 10.45 1.90 -2.73
N TYR A 124 11.62 2.40 -2.31
CA TYR A 124 11.80 2.89 -0.94
C TYR A 124 10.87 4.05 -0.60
N LEU A 125 10.76 5.06 -1.48
CA LEU A 125 9.89 6.21 -1.24
C LEU A 125 8.41 5.80 -1.13
N ILE A 126 7.98 4.86 -1.96
CA ILE A 126 6.61 4.33 -1.94
C ILE A 126 6.36 3.58 -0.63
N ASP A 127 7.22 2.63 -0.28
CA ASP A 127 7.10 1.81 0.92
C ASP A 127 7.15 2.67 2.20
N ALA A 128 8.10 3.61 2.26
CA ALA A 128 8.28 4.50 3.40
C ALA A 128 7.18 5.58 3.54
N THR A 129 6.35 5.81 2.53
CA THR A 129 5.17 6.68 2.64
C THR A 129 3.88 5.90 2.89
N ALA A 130 3.73 4.70 2.37
CA ALA A 130 2.48 3.98 2.41
C ALA A 130 2.02 3.67 3.86
N ALA A 131 2.67 2.74 4.54
CA ALA A 131 2.29 2.35 5.89
C ALA A 131 2.49 3.48 6.93
N PRO A 132 3.64 4.20 6.97
CA PRO A 132 3.83 5.27 7.95
C PRO A 132 2.79 6.38 7.87
N VAL A 133 2.31 6.74 6.68
CA VAL A 133 1.27 7.75 6.53
C VAL A 133 -0.09 7.21 6.95
N CYS A 134 -0.44 5.98 6.56
CA CYS A 134 -1.73 5.39 6.91
C CYS A 134 -1.89 5.19 8.41
N ILE A 135 -0.83 4.83 9.15
CA ILE A 135 -0.89 4.62 10.62
C ILE A 135 -0.89 5.92 11.45
N ILE A 136 -0.79 7.09 10.83
CA ILE A 136 -0.96 8.39 11.50
C ILE A 136 -2.12 9.20 10.91
N ALA A 137 -2.78 8.69 9.87
CA ALA A 137 -3.95 9.33 9.29
C ALA A 137 -5.21 8.92 10.06
N PRO A 138 -5.96 9.87 10.65
CA PRO A 138 -7.12 9.54 11.48
C PRO A 138 -8.29 8.95 10.69
N ILE A 139 -8.30 9.11 9.37
CA ILE A 139 -9.28 8.52 8.44
C ILE A 139 -8.54 7.58 7.49
N SER A 140 -8.19 6.40 7.98
CA SER A 140 -7.50 5.37 7.17
C SER A 140 -8.02 3.98 7.53
N SER A 141 -7.73 2.99 6.68
CA SER A 141 -8.01 1.58 6.98
C SER A 141 -7.34 1.13 8.28
N TRP A 142 -6.16 1.65 8.59
CA TRP A 142 -5.44 1.38 9.83
C TRP A 142 -6.08 2.01 11.07
N ALA A 143 -6.57 3.25 10.95
CA ALA A 143 -7.28 3.90 12.06
C ALA A 143 -8.55 3.12 12.43
N ALA A 144 -9.34 2.72 11.44
CA ALA A 144 -10.51 1.88 11.66
C ALA A 144 -10.16 0.53 12.30
N ALA A 145 -9.11 -0.14 11.77
CA ALA A 145 -8.65 -1.41 12.27
C ALA A 145 -8.20 -1.37 13.73
N VAL A 146 -7.30 -0.43 14.06
CA VAL A 146 -6.71 -0.33 15.41
C VAL A 146 -7.75 0.12 16.43
N SER A 147 -8.66 1.01 16.05
CA SER A 147 -9.74 1.48 16.94
C SER A 147 -10.65 0.35 17.42
N GLY A 148 -10.81 -0.70 16.62
CA GLY A 148 -11.63 -1.84 16.99
C GLY A 148 -11.02 -2.80 18.02
N PHE A 149 -9.73 -2.68 18.33
CA PHE A 149 -9.10 -3.50 19.37
C PHE A 149 -9.29 -2.94 20.78
N VAL A 150 -9.85 -1.74 20.92
CA VAL A 150 -10.00 -1.08 22.22
C VAL A 150 -11.40 -1.37 22.77
N GLU A 151 -11.47 -2.08 23.90
CA GLU A 151 -12.71 -2.33 24.60
C GLU A 151 -12.94 -1.24 25.68
N GLY A 152 -14.12 -0.64 25.70
CA GLY A 152 -14.55 0.26 26.78
C GLY A 152 -14.17 1.74 26.65
N GLU A 153 -13.41 2.12 25.62
CA GLU A 153 -13.05 3.50 25.30
C GLU A 153 -13.30 3.82 23.83
N ASP A 154 -13.36 5.10 23.47
CA ASP A 154 -13.42 5.50 22.06
C ASP A 154 -12.05 5.25 21.38
N GLY A 155 -11.96 4.17 20.63
CA GLY A 155 -10.75 3.73 19.95
C GLY A 155 -10.18 4.76 18.97
N ILE A 156 -11.03 5.59 18.33
CA ILE A 156 -10.56 6.65 17.43
C ILE A 156 -9.89 7.76 18.23
N THR A 157 -10.47 8.17 19.35
CA THR A 157 -9.86 9.16 20.23
C THR A 157 -8.51 8.68 20.74
N LEU A 158 -8.41 7.41 21.16
CA LEU A 158 -7.14 6.82 21.58
C LEU A 158 -6.13 6.78 20.42
N PHE A 159 -6.57 6.39 19.22
CA PHE A 159 -5.72 6.37 18.03
C PHE A 159 -5.14 7.77 17.73
N VAL A 160 -5.99 8.81 17.74
CA VAL A 160 -5.56 10.19 17.48
C VAL A 160 -4.58 10.67 18.53
N HIS A 161 -4.82 10.35 19.81
CA HIS A 161 -3.89 10.68 20.89
C HIS A 161 -2.56 9.93 20.79
N ALA A 162 -2.53 8.74 20.16
CA ALA A 162 -1.32 7.97 19.95
C ALA A 162 -0.45 8.48 18.78
N ILE A 163 -1.01 9.26 17.84
CA ILE A 163 -0.29 9.77 16.66
C ILE A 163 1.04 10.45 17.04
N PRO A 164 1.11 11.41 17.99
CA PRO A 164 2.37 12.08 18.33
C PRO A 164 3.41 11.16 18.97
N TYR A 165 3.02 9.99 19.44
CA TYR A 165 3.90 8.97 20.02
C TYR A 165 4.32 7.89 19.00
N ASN A 166 3.78 7.94 17.80
CA ASN A 166 4.18 7.04 16.73
C ASN A 166 5.49 7.52 16.10
N PHE A 167 6.59 7.36 16.87
CA PHE A 167 7.91 7.81 16.46
C PHE A 167 8.40 7.13 15.17
N TYR A 168 8.00 5.89 14.91
CA TYR A 168 8.36 5.21 13.67
C TYR A 168 7.85 5.98 12.44
N ALA A 169 6.57 6.28 12.39
CA ALA A 169 5.97 6.99 11.27
C ALA A 169 6.54 8.40 11.10
N LEU A 170 6.58 9.16 12.20
CA LEU A 170 7.06 10.54 12.20
C LEU A 170 8.53 10.64 11.80
N LEU A 171 9.40 9.80 12.39
CA LEU A 171 10.83 9.80 12.07
C LEU A 171 11.10 9.26 10.67
N THR A 172 10.36 8.27 10.18
CA THR A 172 10.52 7.76 8.81
C THR A 172 10.21 8.84 7.79
N ILE A 173 9.09 9.55 7.93
CA ILE A 173 8.72 10.64 7.03
C ILE A 173 9.75 11.78 7.10
N PHE A 174 10.15 12.17 8.31
CA PHE A 174 11.17 13.20 8.51
C PHE A 174 12.50 12.80 7.86
N MET A 175 12.99 11.58 8.15
CA MET A 175 14.25 11.06 7.61
C MET A 175 14.22 11.02 6.08
N MET A 176 13.14 10.54 5.50
CA MET A 176 12.95 10.45 4.04
C MET A 176 13.03 11.83 3.38
N VAL A 177 12.31 12.81 3.90
CA VAL A 177 12.36 14.19 3.40
C VAL A 177 13.76 14.80 3.59
N ALA A 178 14.38 14.60 4.75
CA ALA A 178 15.72 15.09 5.03
C ALA A 178 16.76 14.48 4.07
N MET A 179 16.72 13.18 3.84
CA MET A 179 17.63 12.50 2.89
C MET A 179 17.50 13.06 1.47
N VAL A 180 16.26 13.26 1.01
CA VAL A 180 16.00 13.81 -0.33
C VAL A 180 16.53 15.25 -0.45
N LEU A 181 16.28 16.09 0.54
CA LEU A 181 16.74 17.48 0.54
C LEU A 181 18.26 17.60 0.67
N MET A 182 18.87 16.79 1.53
CA MET A 182 20.33 16.78 1.73
C MET A 182 21.05 16.02 0.61
N LYS A 183 20.33 15.27 -0.24
CA LYS A 183 20.89 14.41 -1.31
C LYS A 183 21.87 13.36 -0.76
N VAL A 184 21.55 12.82 0.40
CA VAL A 184 22.38 11.82 1.08
C VAL A 184 21.75 10.45 0.88
N GLU A 185 22.58 9.48 0.51
CA GLU A 185 22.19 8.09 0.34
C GLU A 185 23.06 7.18 1.19
N PHE A 186 22.45 6.15 1.77
CA PHE A 186 23.16 5.23 2.66
C PHE A 186 23.27 3.81 2.07
N GLY A 187 24.35 3.15 2.37
CA GLY A 187 24.56 1.75 2.05
C GLY A 187 24.39 1.42 0.57
N THR A 188 23.69 0.36 0.28
CA THR A 188 23.43 -0.12 -1.09
C THR A 188 22.61 0.85 -1.94
N MET A 189 21.78 1.70 -1.32
CA MET A 189 21.01 2.71 -2.03
C MET A 189 21.92 3.68 -2.79
N GLY A 190 23.07 4.06 -2.20
CA GLY A 190 24.06 4.93 -2.86
C GLY A 190 24.61 4.33 -4.16
N VAL A 191 24.75 3.00 -4.23
CA VAL A 191 25.18 2.30 -5.46
C VAL A 191 24.09 2.39 -6.53
N HIS A 192 22.82 2.13 -6.17
CA HIS A 192 21.69 2.22 -7.09
C HIS A 192 21.55 3.64 -7.64
N GLU A 193 21.67 4.64 -6.80
CA GLU A 193 21.55 6.03 -7.18
C GLU A 193 22.72 6.53 -8.04
N THR A 194 23.94 6.08 -7.74
CA THR A 194 25.14 6.38 -8.56
C THR A 194 25.00 5.79 -9.97
N ASN A 195 24.47 4.58 -10.08
CA ASN A 195 24.23 3.94 -11.36
C ASN A 195 23.08 4.61 -12.13
N ALA A 196 22.02 5.01 -11.43
CA ALA A 196 20.92 5.75 -12.03
C ALA A 196 21.37 7.08 -12.63
N LEU A 197 22.29 7.79 -11.98
CA LEU A 197 22.90 9.01 -12.54
C LEU A 197 23.68 8.76 -13.85
N LYS A 198 24.20 7.53 -14.02
CA LYS A 198 24.87 7.10 -15.25
C LYS A 198 23.89 6.55 -16.31
N GLY A 199 22.60 6.55 -16.01
CA GLY A 199 21.52 6.09 -16.90
C GLY A 199 21.05 4.65 -16.64
N ASP A 200 21.65 3.91 -15.69
CA ASP A 200 21.20 2.58 -15.31
C ASP A 200 20.32 2.64 -14.03
N ILE A 201 19.02 2.80 -14.23
CA ILE A 201 18.04 2.91 -13.14
C ILE A 201 17.76 1.59 -12.42
N TYR A 202 18.25 0.45 -12.95
CA TYR A 202 18.00 -0.88 -12.38
C TYR A 202 19.15 -1.42 -11.54
N THR A 203 20.40 -1.12 -11.92
CA THR A 203 21.64 -1.62 -11.29
C THR A 203 21.84 -3.14 -11.42
N THR A 204 20.77 -3.94 -11.47
CA THR A 204 20.82 -5.41 -11.53
C THR A 204 20.70 -5.92 -12.96
N PRO A 205 21.48 -6.97 -13.34
CA PRO A 205 21.40 -7.55 -14.70
C PRO A 205 20.00 -8.09 -15.05
N ALA A 206 19.26 -8.56 -14.06
CA ALA A 206 17.94 -9.14 -14.25
C ALA A 206 16.89 -8.12 -14.72
N ARG A 207 17.11 -6.82 -14.51
CA ARG A 207 16.22 -5.71 -14.92
C ARG A 207 14.73 -6.04 -14.79
N PRO A 208 14.24 -6.41 -13.59
CA PRO A 208 12.87 -6.84 -13.42
C PRO A 208 11.91 -5.75 -13.90
N TYR A 209 10.90 -6.15 -14.65
CA TYR A 209 9.90 -5.24 -15.22
C TYR A 209 10.42 -4.18 -16.20
N ALA A 210 11.61 -4.37 -16.80
CA ALA A 210 12.14 -3.45 -17.82
C ALA A 210 11.17 -3.30 -19.00
N ASN A 211 10.61 -4.42 -19.46
CA ASN A 211 9.70 -4.45 -20.61
C ASN A 211 8.23 -4.12 -20.24
N ALA A 212 7.89 -4.06 -18.97
CA ALA A 212 6.52 -3.77 -18.55
C ALA A 212 6.00 -2.39 -19.02
N ALA A 213 6.90 -1.46 -19.35
CA ALA A 213 6.52 -0.17 -19.95
C ALA A 213 6.25 -0.28 -21.46
N GLU A 214 6.87 -1.25 -22.16
CA GLU A 214 6.67 -1.51 -23.59
C GLU A 214 5.43 -2.36 -23.83
N ASP A 215 5.12 -3.29 -22.92
CA ASP A 215 3.94 -4.15 -22.99
C ASP A 215 2.63 -3.40 -22.63
N GLU A 216 2.69 -2.34 -21.86
CA GLU A 216 1.54 -1.48 -21.57
C GLU A 216 1.28 -0.54 -22.78
N LYS A 217 0.50 -1.00 -23.74
CA LYS A 217 -0.10 -0.15 -24.79
C LYS A 217 -1.03 0.87 -24.15
N SER A 218 -0.46 1.92 -23.56
CA SER A 218 -1.24 3.02 -23.00
C SER A 218 -1.86 3.86 -24.11
N ASN A 219 -3.09 4.32 -23.90
CA ASN A 219 -3.75 5.20 -24.86
C ASN A 219 -3.01 6.54 -24.95
N PRO A 220 -2.47 6.95 -26.11
CA PRO A 220 -1.75 8.20 -26.25
C PRO A 220 -2.65 9.44 -26.06
N ARG A 221 -3.97 9.28 -26.18
CA ARG A 221 -4.98 10.33 -25.95
C ARG A 221 -5.45 10.43 -24.49
N GLY A 222 -4.91 9.58 -23.60
CA GLY A 222 -5.24 9.60 -22.17
C GLY A 222 -5.02 10.99 -21.56
N LYS A 223 -5.90 11.34 -20.63
CA LYS A 223 -5.90 12.60 -19.88
C LYS A 223 -5.60 12.33 -18.41
N VAL A 224 -5.11 13.35 -17.69
CA VAL A 224 -4.88 13.24 -16.22
C VAL A 224 -6.16 12.87 -15.46
N ILE A 225 -7.31 13.27 -15.98
CA ILE A 225 -8.61 12.97 -15.38
C ILE A 225 -8.94 11.47 -15.38
N ASP A 226 -8.41 10.71 -16.37
CA ASP A 226 -8.58 9.25 -16.44
C ASP A 226 -7.83 8.53 -15.30
N LEU A 227 -6.90 9.21 -14.64
CA LEU A 227 -6.25 8.78 -13.42
C LEU A 227 -7.03 9.27 -12.18
N LEU A 228 -7.43 10.53 -12.15
CA LEU A 228 -8.02 11.16 -10.97
C LEU A 228 -9.41 10.62 -10.65
N ILE A 229 -10.26 10.39 -11.65
CA ILE A 229 -11.63 9.90 -11.43
C ILE A 229 -11.65 8.55 -10.69
N PRO A 230 -10.95 7.50 -11.13
CA PRO A 230 -10.93 6.23 -10.40
C PRO A 230 -10.39 6.37 -8.97
N ILE A 231 -9.34 7.16 -8.77
CA ILE A 231 -8.75 7.39 -7.44
C ILE A 231 -9.77 8.05 -6.52
N VAL A 232 -10.35 9.18 -6.94
CA VAL A 232 -11.33 9.92 -6.15
C VAL A 232 -12.59 9.07 -5.89
N SER A 233 -13.06 8.33 -6.90
CA SER A 233 -14.19 7.43 -6.75
C SER A 233 -13.91 6.32 -5.74
N LEU A 234 -12.71 5.71 -5.78
CA LEU A 234 -12.33 4.70 -4.80
C LEU A 234 -12.30 5.26 -3.38
N VAL A 235 -11.68 6.43 -3.19
CA VAL A 235 -11.64 7.12 -1.89
C VAL A 235 -13.05 7.35 -1.36
N ILE A 236 -13.94 7.90 -2.17
CA ILE A 236 -15.33 8.15 -1.79
C ILE A 236 -16.05 6.83 -1.47
N CYS A 237 -15.90 5.80 -2.30
CA CYS A 237 -16.52 4.49 -2.06
C CYS A 237 -15.99 3.83 -0.79
N CYS A 238 -14.69 3.93 -0.50
CA CYS A 238 -14.10 3.42 0.74
C CYS A 238 -14.70 4.12 1.96
N VAL A 239 -14.74 5.46 1.97
CA VAL A 239 -15.33 6.22 3.08
C VAL A 239 -16.81 5.87 3.27
N ILE A 240 -17.60 5.84 2.19
CA ILE A 240 -19.01 5.45 2.24
C ILE A 240 -19.16 4.02 2.77
N GLY A 241 -18.32 3.09 2.29
CA GLY A 241 -18.35 1.70 2.74
C GLY A 241 -18.06 1.57 4.23
N MET A 242 -17.06 2.29 4.74
CA MET A 242 -16.70 2.29 6.17
C MET A 242 -17.85 2.82 7.03
N ILE A 243 -18.45 3.97 6.71
CA ILE A 243 -19.57 4.53 7.47
C ILE A 243 -20.85 3.69 7.32
N TYR A 244 -21.05 3.03 6.17
CA TYR A 244 -22.17 2.13 5.94
C TYR A 244 -22.08 0.88 6.82
N THR A 245 -20.93 0.21 6.84
CA THR A 245 -20.70 -0.99 7.66
C THR A 245 -20.71 -0.69 9.15
N GLY A 246 -20.32 0.54 9.55
CA GLY A 246 -20.40 1.01 10.94
C GLY A 246 -21.79 1.46 11.40
N GLY A 247 -22.83 1.34 10.54
CA GLY A 247 -24.22 1.61 10.95
C GLY A 247 -24.63 3.09 10.94
N PHE A 248 -23.88 3.97 10.27
CA PHE A 248 -24.23 5.40 10.18
C PHE A 248 -25.65 5.63 9.65
N PHE A 249 -26.04 4.90 8.60
CA PHE A 249 -27.39 5.01 8.01
C PHE A 249 -28.48 4.39 8.88
N SER A 250 -28.13 3.70 9.97
CA SER A 250 -29.04 3.14 10.96
C SER A 250 -29.19 4.05 12.19
N GLY A 251 -28.63 5.26 12.16
CA GLY A 251 -28.77 6.27 13.21
C GLY A 251 -27.59 6.42 14.17
N THR A 252 -26.48 5.73 13.91
CA THR A 252 -25.23 5.89 14.66
C THR A 252 -24.55 7.19 14.22
N ASP A 253 -23.88 7.92 15.13
CA ASP A 253 -23.11 9.09 14.77
C ASP A 253 -21.87 8.73 13.94
N PHE A 254 -21.31 9.71 13.23
CA PHE A 254 -20.21 9.48 12.27
C PHE A 254 -18.96 8.87 12.93
N VAL A 255 -18.56 9.35 14.11
CA VAL A 255 -17.35 8.88 14.80
C VAL A 255 -17.53 7.43 15.24
N THR A 256 -18.66 7.11 15.84
CA THR A 256 -19.00 5.74 16.27
C THR A 256 -19.13 4.81 15.07
N ALA A 257 -19.82 5.24 14.00
CA ALA A 257 -19.92 4.45 12.78
C ALA A 257 -18.57 4.17 12.15
N PHE A 258 -17.67 5.15 12.14
CA PHE A 258 -16.32 4.97 11.62
C PHE A 258 -15.50 4.01 12.49
N SER A 259 -15.58 4.10 13.82
CA SER A 259 -14.86 3.19 14.74
C SER A 259 -15.39 1.77 14.72
N GLN A 260 -16.68 1.58 14.45
CA GLN A 260 -17.33 0.28 14.32
C GLN A 260 -17.33 -0.26 12.87
N SER A 261 -16.68 0.45 11.95
CA SER A 261 -16.64 0.02 10.56
C SER A 261 -15.96 -1.36 10.43
N LEU A 262 -16.52 -2.20 9.57
CA LEU A 262 -15.87 -3.45 9.14
C LEU A 262 -14.63 -3.11 8.32
N SER A 263 -13.57 -2.71 8.99
CA SER A 263 -12.26 -2.65 8.35
C SER A 263 -11.78 -4.07 8.09
N LEU A 264 -10.80 -4.22 7.22
CA LEU A 264 -10.21 -5.50 6.84
C LEU A 264 -9.77 -6.38 8.04
N ILE A 265 -9.77 -5.86 9.26
CA ILE A 265 -9.36 -6.57 10.48
C ILE A 265 -10.57 -6.96 11.36
N HIS A 266 -11.73 -6.28 11.24
CA HIS A 266 -12.90 -6.52 12.10
C HIS A 266 -13.75 -7.74 11.72
N ILE A 267 -13.55 -8.33 10.54
CA ILE A 267 -14.32 -9.52 10.11
C ILE A 267 -13.90 -10.78 10.88
N SER A 268 -12.86 -10.73 11.70
CA SER A 268 -12.34 -11.87 12.44
C SER A 268 -12.97 -12.14 13.81
N GLU A 269 -13.82 -11.25 14.33
CA GLU A 269 -14.56 -11.57 15.55
C GLU A 269 -15.89 -12.27 15.20
N PRO A 270 -16.08 -13.53 15.67
CA PRO A 270 -17.41 -14.11 15.63
C PRO A 270 -18.31 -13.25 16.49
N THR A 271 -19.41 -12.76 15.92
CA THR A 271 -20.51 -12.14 16.65
C THR A 271 -20.78 -12.99 17.89
N ARG A 272 -20.36 -12.50 19.06
CA ARG A 272 -20.80 -13.09 20.32
C ARG A 272 -22.31 -12.91 20.41
N PRO A 273 -23.07 -13.99 20.69
CA PRO A 273 -24.50 -13.93 20.88
C PRO A 273 -24.86 -13.10 22.11
#